data_573879cc240fbf147ca5e8bbf7fcd7f2
#
_entry.id   573879cc240fbf147ca5e8bbf7fcd7f2
#
_cell.length_a   1.000
_cell.length_b   1.000
_cell.length_c   1.000
_cell.angle_alpha   90.00
_cell.angle_beta   90.00
_cell.angle_gamma   90.00
#
_symmetry.space_group_name_H-M   'P 1'
#
loop_
_entity.id
_entity.type
_entity.pdbx_description
1 polymer ?
#
loop_
_entity_poly.entity_id
_entity_poly.type
_entity_poly.pdbx_seq_one_letter_code
_entity_poly.pdbx_strand_id
1 'polypeptide(L)'
;MNHFVYAMPPGRLTIVASDYGIARIAFGDVPFDAPRRPSALTNTAATQLQEYFAGRRRAFDVPVDLQGTPFQLEVWNALRAIPYGQTRTYADIAEEIGKPRAFRAVGMANNKNPVPIIVPCHRVIGTGGKLMGYAAGPKIKRYLLELEGVDPSSLH
;
A
#
# COMPACT_ATOMS: atom_id res chain seq x y z
N MET A 1 -8.32 8.47 -17.64
CA MET A 1 -8.18 7.43 -16.61
C MET A 1 -8.57 6.08 -17.22
N ASN A 2 -7.89 5.02 -16.83
CA ASN A 2 -8.21 3.65 -17.27
C ASN A 2 -7.80 2.66 -16.16
N HIS A 3 -8.30 1.44 -16.27
CA HIS A 3 -7.93 0.39 -15.32
C HIS A 3 -7.78 -0.96 -16.02
N PHE A 4 -7.05 -1.86 -15.39
CA PHE A 4 -6.93 -3.24 -15.84
C PHE A 4 -6.69 -4.17 -14.67
N VAL A 5 -7.00 -5.46 -14.85
CA VAL A 5 -6.88 -6.48 -13.82
C VAL A 5 -5.73 -7.42 -14.17
N TYR A 6 -4.86 -7.68 -13.19
CA TYR A 6 -3.67 -8.51 -13.36
C TYR A 6 -3.66 -9.63 -12.33
N ALA A 7 -3.22 -10.81 -12.75
CA ALA A 7 -3.04 -11.93 -11.84
C ALA A 7 -1.70 -11.78 -11.10
N MET A 8 -1.75 -11.96 -9.78
CA MET A 8 -0.57 -11.89 -8.90
C MET A 8 -0.58 -13.11 -7.96
N PRO A 9 0.58 -13.47 -7.35
CA PRO A 9 0.63 -14.61 -6.44
C PRO A 9 -0.45 -14.63 -5.34
N PRO A 10 -0.73 -13.49 -4.65
CA PRO A 10 -1.80 -13.51 -3.63
C PRO A 10 -3.21 -13.38 -4.19
N GLY A 11 -3.37 -13.18 -5.51
CA GLY A 11 -4.67 -13.00 -6.15
C GLY A 11 -4.67 -11.84 -7.14
N ARG A 12 -5.82 -11.62 -7.78
CA ARG A 12 -5.96 -10.54 -8.77
C ARG A 12 -5.85 -9.17 -8.12
N LEU A 13 -5.27 -8.23 -8.87
CA LEU A 13 -5.23 -6.82 -8.50
C LEU A 13 -5.83 -5.99 -9.62
N THR A 14 -6.71 -5.07 -9.26
CA THR A 14 -7.22 -4.03 -10.17
C THR A 14 -6.34 -2.80 -10.01
N ILE A 15 -5.72 -2.36 -11.10
CA ILE A 15 -4.83 -1.20 -11.10
C ILE A 15 -5.47 -0.10 -11.93
N VAL A 16 -5.63 1.08 -11.33
CA VAL A 16 -6.21 2.25 -11.96
C VAL A 16 -5.13 3.30 -12.16
N ALA A 17 -5.02 3.84 -13.36
CA ALA A 17 -4.08 4.91 -13.67
C ALA A 17 -4.80 6.15 -14.19
N SER A 18 -4.34 7.32 -13.75
CA SER A 18 -4.63 8.60 -14.38
C SER A 18 -3.58 8.89 -15.44
N ASP A 19 -3.61 10.08 -16.04
CA ASP A 19 -2.56 10.52 -16.96
C ASP A 19 -1.22 10.77 -16.24
N TYR A 20 -1.25 10.92 -14.92
CA TYR A 20 -0.09 11.31 -14.12
C TYR A 20 0.56 10.16 -13.36
N GLY A 21 -0.18 9.10 -13.06
CA GLY A 21 0.37 7.99 -12.28
C GLY A 21 -0.71 7.02 -11.83
N ILE A 22 -0.29 6.10 -10.98
CA ILE A 22 -1.20 5.10 -10.40
C ILE A 22 -2.08 5.79 -9.36
N ALA A 23 -3.40 5.71 -9.56
CA ALA A 23 -4.39 6.38 -8.73
C ALA A 23 -5.04 5.43 -7.73
N ARG A 24 -5.09 4.12 -8.04
CA ARG A 24 -5.70 3.13 -7.16
C ARG A 24 -5.17 1.73 -7.45
N ILE A 25 -5.03 0.95 -6.39
CA ILE A 25 -4.85 -0.50 -6.46
C ILE A 25 -5.89 -1.13 -5.53
N ALA A 26 -6.67 -2.07 -6.05
CA ALA A 26 -7.65 -2.81 -5.26
C ALA A 26 -7.38 -4.30 -5.37
N PHE A 27 -7.55 -5.01 -4.26
CA PHE A 27 -7.44 -6.47 -4.24
C PHE A 27 -8.70 -7.07 -4.84
N GLY A 28 -8.53 -7.99 -5.78
CA GLY A 28 -9.61 -8.61 -6.53
C GLY A 28 -9.87 -7.94 -7.87
N ASP A 29 -10.87 -8.44 -8.58
CA ASP A 29 -11.40 -7.86 -9.81
C ASP A 29 -12.54 -6.92 -9.42
N VAL A 30 -12.21 -5.66 -9.21
CA VAL A 30 -13.14 -4.66 -8.70
C VAL A 30 -13.57 -3.74 -9.84
N PRO A 31 -14.89 -3.52 -10.04
CA PRO A 31 -15.36 -2.59 -11.07
C PRO A 31 -14.91 -1.17 -10.76
N PHE A 32 -14.60 -0.43 -11.83
CA PHE A 32 -14.20 0.96 -11.73
C PHE A 32 -14.78 1.74 -12.90
N ASP A 33 -15.22 2.97 -12.63
CA ASP A 33 -15.86 3.83 -13.65
C ASP A 33 -14.80 4.49 -14.54
N ALA A 34 -14.17 3.68 -15.37
CA ALA A 34 -13.19 4.10 -16.37
C ALA A 34 -13.00 2.97 -17.37
N PRO A 35 -12.52 3.24 -18.59
CA PRO A 35 -12.28 2.18 -19.57
C PRO A 35 -11.40 1.05 -19.01
N ARG A 36 -11.83 -0.19 -19.25
CA ARG A 36 -11.08 -1.39 -18.87
C ARG A 36 -10.11 -1.75 -19.98
N ARG A 37 -8.94 -1.17 -19.92
CA ARG A 37 -7.85 -1.46 -20.85
C ARG A 37 -6.50 -1.14 -20.21
N PRO A 38 -5.44 -1.89 -20.54
CA PRO A 38 -4.11 -1.60 -20.02
C PRO A 38 -3.56 -0.30 -20.61
N SER A 39 -2.62 0.29 -19.88
CA SER A 39 -1.84 1.45 -20.33
C SER A 39 -0.38 1.20 -19.98
N ALA A 40 0.50 2.07 -20.44
CA ALA A 40 1.92 2.01 -20.08
C ALA A 40 2.09 2.06 -18.55
N LEU A 41 1.33 2.93 -17.88
CA LEU A 41 1.39 3.06 -16.42
C LEU A 41 0.90 1.82 -15.70
N THR A 42 -0.26 1.26 -16.08
CA THR A 42 -0.77 0.05 -15.42
C THR A 42 0.14 -1.15 -15.67
N ASN A 43 0.68 -1.29 -16.88
CA ASN A 43 1.62 -2.36 -17.21
C ASN A 43 2.92 -2.24 -16.41
N THR A 44 3.47 -1.03 -16.26
CA THR A 44 4.67 -0.80 -15.46
C THR A 44 4.43 -1.15 -14.00
N ALA A 45 3.32 -0.69 -13.44
CA ALA A 45 2.96 -1.03 -12.06
C ALA A 45 2.81 -2.55 -11.89
N ALA A 46 2.12 -3.22 -12.82
CA ALA A 46 1.95 -4.67 -12.76
C ALA A 46 3.29 -5.41 -12.80
N THR A 47 4.20 -4.99 -13.68
CA THR A 47 5.54 -5.58 -13.78
C THR A 47 6.30 -5.41 -12.47
N GLN A 48 6.30 -4.21 -11.89
CA GLN A 48 6.99 -3.94 -10.63
C GLN A 48 6.38 -4.71 -9.46
N LEU A 49 5.05 -4.84 -9.42
CA LEU A 49 4.38 -5.65 -8.41
C LEU A 49 4.73 -7.13 -8.55
N GLN A 50 4.77 -7.65 -9.77
CA GLN A 50 5.19 -9.04 -10.02
C GLN A 50 6.62 -9.29 -9.55
N GLU A 51 7.53 -8.36 -9.82
CA GLU A 51 8.90 -8.41 -9.34
C GLU A 51 8.98 -8.36 -7.81
N TYR A 52 8.14 -7.53 -7.20
CA TYR A 52 8.04 -7.43 -5.73
C TYR A 52 7.59 -8.77 -5.13
N PHE A 53 6.51 -9.36 -5.65
CA PHE A 53 6.01 -10.65 -5.16
C PHE A 53 7.00 -11.79 -5.40
N ALA A 54 7.85 -11.68 -6.40
CA ALA A 54 8.91 -12.66 -6.67
C ALA A 54 10.17 -12.46 -5.82
N GLY A 55 10.17 -11.45 -4.94
CA GLY A 55 11.33 -11.13 -4.09
C GLY A 55 12.48 -10.45 -4.82
N ARG A 56 12.22 -9.92 -6.02
CA ARG A 56 13.25 -9.29 -6.87
C ARG A 56 13.21 -7.77 -6.89
N ARG A 57 12.23 -7.16 -6.22
CA ARG A 57 12.08 -5.70 -6.16
C ARG A 57 11.73 -5.28 -4.74
N ARG A 58 12.40 -4.27 -4.23
CA ARG A 58 12.17 -3.72 -2.89
C ARG A 58 11.58 -2.33 -2.90
N ALA A 59 11.76 -1.58 -3.98
CA ALA A 59 11.27 -0.22 -4.13
C ALA A 59 10.55 -0.04 -5.46
N PHE A 60 9.54 0.82 -5.48
CA PHE A 60 8.76 1.13 -6.67
C PHE A 60 9.16 2.51 -7.19
N ASP A 61 9.30 2.64 -8.51
CA ASP A 61 9.55 3.91 -9.15
C ASP A 61 8.44 4.37 -10.09
N VAL A 62 7.41 3.54 -10.30
CA VAL A 62 6.23 3.95 -11.05
C VAL A 62 5.59 5.16 -10.36
N PRO A 63 5.24 6.21 -11.11
CA PRO A 63 4.62 7.39 -10.49
C PRO A 63 3.25 7.06 -9.91
N VAL A 64 2.91 7.73 -8.82
CA VAL A 64 1.60 7.63 -8.18
C VAL A 64 0.88 8.96 -8.26
N ASP A 65 -0.43 8.90 -8.36
CA ASP A 65 -1.32 10.06 -8.37
C ASP A 65 -2.26 9.95 -7.18
N LEU A 66 -1.77 10.40 -6.02
CA LEU A 66 -2.51 10.29 -4.75
C LEU A 66 -3.46 11.47 -4.58
N GLN A 67 -4.73 11.16 -4.39
CA GLN A 67 -5.78 12.12 -4.12
C GLN A 67 -6.33 11.91 -2.72
N GLY A 68 -6.32 12.95 -1.92
CA GLY A 68 -6.80 12.89 -0.54
C GLY A 68 -6.73 14.24 0.15
N THR A 69 -7.12 14.26 1.43
CA THR A 69 -7.02 15.45 2.25
C THR A 69 -5.55 15.79 2.53
N PRO A 70 -5.22 17.03 2.93
CA PRO A 70 -3.85 17.35 3.32
C PRO A 70 -3.28 16.42 4.39
N PHE A 71 -4.08 16.05 5.39
CA PHE A 71 -3.67 15.14 6.44
C PHE A 71 -3.37 13.74 5.88
N GLN A 72 -4.26 13.21 5.03
CA GLN A 72 -4.05 11.91 4.39
C GLN A 72 -2.76 11.89 3.56
N LEU A 73 -2.52 12.96 2.79
CA LEU A 73 -1.30 13.06 1.99
C LEU A 73 -0.03 13.10 2.86
N GLU A 74 -0.07 13.79 4.00
CA GLU A 74 1.04 13.76 4.96
C GLU A 74 1.31 12.34 5.47
N VAL A 75 0.25 11.62 5.85
CA VAL A 75 0.36 10.25 6.34
C VAL A 75 0.93 9.35 5.25
N TRP A 76 0.36 9.37 4.05
CA TRP A 76 0.81 8.51 2.95
C TRP A 76 2.24 8.79 2.53
N ASN A 77 2.69 10.05 2.55
CA ASN A 77 4.08 10.39 2.31
C ASN A 77 5.02 9.84 3.39
N ALA A 78 4.60 9.85 4.65
CA ALA A 78 5.35 9.24 5.73
C ALA A 78 5.46 7.72 5.56
N LEU A 79 4.37 7.07 5.10
CA LEU A 79 4.39 5.63 4.81
C LEU A 79 5.44 5.29 3.74
N ARG A 80 5.56 6.11 2.72
CA ARG A 80 6.52 5.89 1.63
C ARG A 80 7.96 5.92 2.09
N ALA A 81 8.24 6.54 3.22
CA ALA A 81 9.57 6.59 3.80
C ALA A 81 9.93 5.36 4.63
N ILE A 82 8.98 4.46 4.92
CA ILE A 82 9.26 3.24 5.68
C ILE A 82 10.03 2.26 4.79
N PRO A 83 11.26 1.88 5.16
CA PRO A 83 12.06 0.97 4.34
C PRO A 83 11.45 -0.43 4.24
N TYR A 84 11.77 -1.11 3.17
CA TYR A 84 11.42 -2.52 2.96
C TYR A 84 11.88 -3.36 4.14
N GLY A 85 11.02 -4.24 4.62
CA GLY A 85 11.33 -5.15 5.73
C GLY A 85 11.29 -4.51 7.11
N GLN A 86 10.88 -3.24 7.21
CA GLN A 86 10.76 -2.55 8.49
C GLN A 86 9.30 -2.24 8.78
N THR A 87 8.99 -2.06 10.05
CA THR A 87 7.66 -1.70 10.51
C THR A 87 7.71 -0.44 11.36
N ARG A 88 6.56 0.25 11.42
CA ARG A 88 6.32 1.39 12.31
C ARG A 88 4.98 1.20 12.98
N THR A 89 4.81 1.73 14.18
CA THR A 89 3.49 1.78 14.81
C THR A 89 2.74 3.02 14.33
N TYR A 90 1.43 3.06 14.56
CA TYR A 90 0.64 4.25 14.26
C TYR A 90 1.14 5.46 15.05
N ALA A 91 1.59 5.26 16.29
CA ALA A 91 2.18 6.31 17.10
C ALA A 91 3.49 6.83 16.49
N ASP A 92 4.33 5.95 15.95
CA ASP A 92 5.58 6.33 15.28
C ASP A 92 5.29 7.28 14.10
N ILE A 93 4.30 6.95 13.28
CA ILE A 93 3.92 7.78 12.13
C ILE A 93 3.35 9.12 12.61
N ALA A 94 2.52 9.12 13.66
CA ALA A 94 1.97 10.34 14.23
C ALA A 94 3.09 11.29 14.71
N GLU A 95 4.10 10.76 15.36
CA GLU A 95 5.27 11.54 15.78
C GLU A 95 6.04 12.08 14.58
N GLU A 96 6.25 11.27 13.56
CA GLU A 96 7.00 11.67 12.36
C GLU A 96 6.36 12.85 11.63
N ILE A 97 5.02 12.89 11.56
CA ILE A 97 4.31 14.02 10.93
C ILE A 97 4.07 15.19 11.89
N GLY A 98 4.65 15.15 13.09
CA GLY A 98 4.56 16.24 14.07
C GLY A 98 3.21 16.33 14.77
N LYS A 99 2.44 15.26 14.82
CA LYS A 99 1.10 15.21 15.43
C LYS A 99 0.98 13.98 16.34
N PRO A 100 1.75 13.92 17.45
CA PRO A 100 1.88 12.68 18.23
C PRO A 100 0.58 12.17 18.85
N ARG A 101 -0.43 13.04 18.99
CA ARG A 101 -1.75 12.64 19.53
C ARG A 101 -2.68 12.12 18.44
N ALA A 102 -2.33 12.26 17.17
CA ALA A 102 -3.20 11.93 16.06
C ALA A 102 -3.11 10.47 15.61
N PHE A 103 -2.64 9.55 16.46
CA PHE A 103 -2.38 8.16 16.06
C PHE A 103 -3.65 7.44 15.58
N ARG A 104 -4.84 7.77 16.10
CA ARG A 104 -6.10 7.20 15.62
C ARG A 104 -6.45 7.70 14.23
N ALA A 105 -6.29 9.00 14.00
CA ALA A 105 -6.50 9.59 12.67
C ALA A 105 -5.48 9.06 11.65
N VAL A 106 -4.25 8.82 12.07
CA VAL A 106 -3.22 8.14 11.27
C VAL A 106 -3.71 6.74 10.88
N GLY A 107 -4.26 5.98 11.82
CA GLY A 107 -4.81 4.65 11.54
C GLY A 107 -5.92 4.70 10.50
N MET A 108 -6.82 5.67 10.59
CA MET A 108 -7.89 5.85 9.61
C MET A 108 -7.34 6.21 8.23
N ALA A 109 -6.39 7.14 8.15
CA ALA A 109 -5.75 7.51 6.89
C ALA A 109 -4.99 6.34 6.28
N ASN A 110 -4.27 5.58 7.10
CA ASN A 110 -3.56 4.38 6.69
C ASN A 110 -4.50 3.37 6.01
N ASN A 111 -5.66 3.15 6.62
CA ASN A 111 -6.65 2.20 6.09
C ASN A 111 -7.34 2.70 4.81
N LYS A 112 -7.29 4.00 4.54
CA LYS A 112 -7.87 4.61 3.32
C LYS A 112 -6.86 4.83 2.20
N ASN A 113 -5.64 4.34 2.35
CA ASN A 113 -4.63 4.42 1.31
C ASN A 113 -5.16 3.85 -0.01
N PRO A 114 -5.22 4.65 -1.09
CA PRO A 114 -5.76 4.18 -2.37
C PRO A 114 -4.79 3.32 -3.17
N VAL A 115 -3.49 3.33 -2.83
CA VAL A 115 -2.46 2.62 -3.62
C VAL A 115 -1.64 1.72 -2.69
N PRO A 116 -2.26 0.67 -2.11
CA PRO A 116 -1.56 -0.24 -1.21
C PRO A 116 -0.37 -0.91 -1.89
N ILE A 117 0.57 -1.40 -1.12
CA ILE A 117 1.83 -2.03 -1.52
C ILE A 117 2.84 -1.00 -2.00
N ILE A 118 2.53 -0.22 -3.04
CA ILE A 118 3.40 0.84 -3.54
C ILE A 118 3.55 1.94 -2.48
N VAL A 119 2.43 2.35 -1.88
CA VAL A 119 2.42 3.13 -0.64
C VAL A 119 2.24 2.13 0.50
N PRO A 120 3.29 1.83 1.27
CA PRO A 120 3.35 0.60 2.07
C PRO A 120 2.59 0.69 3.40
N CYS A 121 1.28 0.84 3.35
CA CYS A 121 0.45 0.87 4.55
C CYS A 121 0.49 -0.45 5.35
N HIS A 122 0.88 -1.55 4.72
CA HIS A 122 1.08 -2.83 5.40
C HIS A 122 2.24 -2.81 6.40
N ARG A 123 3.16 -1.84 6.29
CA ARG A 123 4.32 -1.70 7.19
C ARG A 123 3.98 -0.97 8.50
N VAL A 124 2.73 -0.53 8.65
CA VAL A 124 2.26 0.09 9.90
C VAL A 124 1.45 -0.94 10.67
N ILE A 125 1.87 -1.20 11.90
CA ILE A 125 1.28 -2.24 12.76
C ILE A 125 0.89 -1.62 14.11
N GLY A 126 0.05 -2.35 14.86
CA GLY A 126 -0.29 -1.95 16.22
C GLY A 126 0.87 -2.19 17.17
N THR A 127 0.83 -1.57 18.31
CA THR A 127 1.80 -1.77 19.40
C THR A 127 1.88 -3.26 19.75
N GLY A 128 3.09 -3.77 19.87
CA GLY A 128 3.31 -5.19 20.16
C GLY A 128 3.16 -6.12 18.95
N GLY A 129 3.11 -5.59 17.72
CA GLY A 129 3.05 -6.39 16.51
C GLY A 129 1.66 -6.80 16.05
N LYS A 130 0.62 -6.11 16.53
CA LYS A 130 -0.76 -6.43 16.16
C LYS A 130 -1.04 -6.10 14.70
N LEU A 131 -1.57 -7.08 13.96
CA LEU A 131 -1.96 -6.93 12.54
C LEU A 131 -3.40 -6.44 12.45
N MET A 132 -3.57 -5.13 12.42
CA MET A 132 -4.88 -4.50 12.36
C MET A 132 -4.85 -3.35 11.36
N GLY A 133 -6.04 -2.87 10.96
CA GLY A 133 -6.16 -1.67 10.15
C GLY A 133 -5.73 -1.84 8.70
N TYR A 134 -5.81 -3.03 8.13
CA TYR A 134 -5.51 -3.25 6.72
C TYR A 134 -6.80 -3.59 5.96
N ALA A 135 -7.07 -2.83 4.87
CA ALA A 135 -8.32 -2.97 4.10
C ALA A 135 -8.49 -4.37 3.49
N ALA A 136 -7.40 -4.98 3.04
CA ALA A 136 -7.44 -6.34 2.47
C ALA A 136 -7.45 -7.45 3.52
N GLY A 137 -7.37 -7.11 4.80
CA GLY A 137 -7.43 -8.04 5.91
C GLY A 137 -6.06 -8.45 6.45
N PRO A 138 -6.04 -9.04 7.67
CA PRO A 138 -4.79 -9.37 8.35
C PRO A 138 -3.97 -10.45 7.64
N LYS A 139 -4.60 -11.35 6.91
CA LYS A 139 -3.88 -12.43 6.19
C LYS A 139 -2.99 -11.87 5.09
N ILE A 140 -3.50 -10.93 4.30
CA ILE A 140 -2.74 -10.28 3.23
C ILE A 140 -1.63 -9.42 3.84
N LYS A 141 -1.93 -8.68 4.90
CA LYS A 141 -0.94 -7.86 5.60
C LYS A 141 0.23 -8.72 6.10
N ARG A 142 -0.07 -9.86 6.75
CA ARG A 142 0.94 -10.81 7.21
C ARG A 142 1.75 -11.36 6.04
N TYR A 143 1.09 -11.76 4.97
CA TYR A 143 1.75 -12.26 3.77
C TYR A 143 2.79 -11.27 3.24
N LEU A 144 2.43 -10.00 3.13
CA LEU A 144 3.33 -8.96 2.64
C LEU A 144 4.52 -8.74 3.58
N LEU A 145 4.28 -8.70 4.89
CA LEU A 145 5.35 -8.52 5.87
C LEU A 145 6.30 -9.71 5.89
N GLU A 146 5.78 -10.94 5.84
CA GLU A 146 6.61 -12.14 5.76
C GLU A 146 7.43 -12.17 4.46
N LEU A 147 6.83 -11.78 3.35
CA LEU A 147 7.52 -11.66 2.07
C LEU A 147 8.72 -10.71 2.18
N GLU A 148 8.58 -9.64 2.95
CA GLU A 148 9.63 -8.66 3.17
C GLU A 148 10.65 -9.08 4.23
N GLY A 149 10.50 -10.27 4.82
CA GLY A 149 11.45 -10.80 5.80
C GLY A 149 11.18 -10.41 7.24
N VAL A 150 10.01 -9.85 7.53
CA VAL A 150 9.62 -9.58 8.93
C VAL A 150 9.35 -10.90 9.64
N ASP A 151 9.90 -11.06 10.85
CA ASP A 151 9.75 -12.27 11.64
C ASP A 151 8.27 -12.54 11.95
N PRO A 152 7.68 -13.66 11.46
CA PRO A 152 6.27 -13.93 11.70
C PRO A 152 5.93 -14.12 13.19
N SER A 153 6.88 -14.49 14.03
CA SER A 153 6.65 -14.64 15.46
C SER A 153 6.42 -13.29 16.16
N SER A 154 6.84 -12.18 15.54
CA SER A 154 6.61 -10.83 16.08
C SER A 154 5.24 -10.27 15.72
N LEU A 155 4.45 -10.97 14.90
CA LEU A 155 3.18 -10.50 14.35
C LEU A 155 2.00 -11.32 14.91
N HIS A 156 0.91 -10.63 15.28
CA HIS A 156 -0.31 -11.30 15.76
C HIS A 156 -1.57 -10.38 15.66
#